data_f7658ca229a6f9f820b9bb1c4fc28a06
#
_entry.id   f7658ca229a6f9f820b9bb1c4fc28a06
#
_cell.length_a   1.000
_cell.length_b   1.000
_cell.length_c   1.000
_cell.angle_alpha   90.00
_cell.angle_beta   90.00
_cell.angle_gamma   90.00
#
_symmetry.space_group_name_H-M   'P 1'
#
loop_
_entity.id
_entity.type
_entity.pdbx_description
1 polymer ?
#
loop_
_entity_poly.entity_id
_entity_poly.type
_entity_poly.pdbx_seq_one_letter_code
_entity_poly.pdbx_strand_id
1 'polypeptide(L)'
;MNVFMKLAGATALATLVSFAAQAQDAKPNDGLNAALWYQTSVEYKATAKSVYAGAQRLLGAAIGDHSWTAALAQGDNYMSKSPAIILDVDETVLDNSAYQSWVVTADSSYSSKTWAEFVNTEMSTPTPGALELTKAAADKGVAVYYVTNRKAGEEAATINNLKKYGFPDADADHVMVRGEKKEWGSDKGTRWEAVAADHRIIMMFGDNFGDGTIHRI
;
A
#
# COMPACT_ATOMS: atom_id res chain seq x y z
N MET A 1 77.86 2.45 49.58
CA MET A 1 78.06 2.08 48.16
C MET A 1 76.70 2.17 47.50
N ASN A 2 76.52 3.34 46.88
CA ASN A 2 75.17 3.78 46.36
C ASN A 2 74.96 3.34 44.94
N VAL A 3 73.84 2.62 44.69
CA VAL A 3 73.38 2.34 43.35
C VAL A 3 72.15 3.22 43.11
N PHE A 4 72.35 4.24 42.31
CA PHE A 4 71.26 5.07 41.81
C PHE A 4 70.54 4.31 40.63
N MET A 5 69.34 3.93 40.92
CA MET A 5 68.42 3.46 39.81
C MET A 5 67.76 4.69 39.22
N LYS A 6 68.06 4.95 37.97
CA LYS A 6 67.34 5.95 37.15
C LYS A 6 66.00 5.34 36.64
N LEU A 7 64.87 5.86 37.13
CA LEU A 7 63.62 5.62 36.54
C LEU A 7 63.52 6.48 35.30
N ALA A 8 63.46 5.83 34.13
CA ALA A 8 63.08 6.48 32.90
C ALA A 8 61.52 6.51 32.81
N GLY A 9 60.93 7.68 32.94
CA GLY A 9 59.50 7.89 32.73
C GLY A 9 59.17 7.85 31.24
N ALA A 10 58.45 6.85 30.79
CA ALA A 10 57.87 6.82 29.47
C ALA A 10 56.54 7.59 29.50
N THR A 11 56.56 8.80 28.95
CA THR A 11 55.34 9.59 28.73
C THR A 11 54.64 9.04 27.47
N ALA A 12 53.63 8.22 27.69
CA ALA A 12 52.73 7.81 26.60
C ALA A 12 51.84 8.97 26.19
N LEU A 13 52.15 9.57 25.05
CA LEU A 13 51.31 10.56 24.41
C LEU A 13 50.10 9.84 23.78
N ALA A 14 48.97 9.81 24.49
CA ALA A 14 47.69 9.32 23.95
C ALA A 14 47.16 10.35 22.93
N THR A 15 47.40 10.13 21.64
CA THR A 15 46.72 10.86 20.59
C THR A 15 45.28 10.44 20.55
N LEU A 16 44.39 11.23 21.11
CA LEU A 16 42.96 11.16 20.90
C LEU A 16 42.67 11.52 19.43
N VAL A 17 42.52 10.51 18.60
CA VAL A 17 41.95 10.70 17.25
C VAL A 17 40.47 10.95 17.45
N SER A 18 40.10 12.23 17.51
CA SER A 18 38.68 12.62 17.40
C SER A 18 38.20 12.30 16.01
N PHE A 19 37.45 11.20 15.86
CA PHE A 19 36.60 11.01 14.70
C PHE A 19 35.49 12.07 14.81
N ALA A 20 35.72 13.22 14.24
CA ALA A 20 34.62 14.10 13.87
C ALA A 20 33.81 13.31 12.83
N ALA A 21 32.70 12.73 13.26
CA ALA A 21 31.68 12.31 12.31
C ALA A 21 31.30 13.60 11.55
N GLN A 22 31.83 13.76 10.35
CA GLN A 22 31.30 14.75 9.44
C GLN A 22 29.88 14.30 9.16
N ALA A 23 28.91 14.93 9.81
CA ALA A 23 27.55 14.91 9.33
C ALA A 23 27.63 15.47 7.92
N GLN A 24 27.62 14.58 6.93
CA GLN A 24 27.47 14.98 5.55
C GLN A 24 26.19 15.79 5.53
N ASP A 25 26.25 17.04 5.06
CA ASP A 25 25.08 17.89 4.91
C ASP A 25 24.11 17.17 3.99
N ALA A 26 23.28 16.30 4.59
CA ALA A 26 22.25 15.58 3.87
C ALA A 26 21.25 16.63 3.42
N LYS A 27 21.04 16.74 2.10
CA LYS A 27 20.01 17.61 1.57
C LYS A 27 18.67 17.23 2.22
N PRO A 28 17.89 18.22 2.69
CA PRO A 28 16.56 17.95 3.19
C PRO A 28 15.74 17.20 2.14
N ASN A 29 15.12 16.09 2.55
CA ASN A 29 14.21 15.35 1.69
C ASN A 29 12.87 15.24 2.42
N ASP A 30 11.86 15.95 1.92
CA ASP A 30 10.53 16.02 2.54
C ASP A 30 9.84 14.65 2.61
N GLY A 31 10.19 13.72 1.72
CA GLY A 31 9.69 12.35 1.73
C GLY A 31 10.23 11.48 2.87
N LEU A 32 11.35 11.85 3.51
CA LEU A 32 11.98 11.04 4.55
C LEU A 32 11.05 10.81 5.74
N ASN A 33 10.42 11.85 6.25
CA ASN A 33 9.51 11.74 7.39
C ASN A 33 8.29 10.87 7.07
N ALA A 34 7.74 11.01 5.87
CA ALA A 34 6.63 10.19 5.41
C ALA A 34 7.02 8.72 5.28
N ALA A 35 8.16 8.42 4.65
CA ALA A 35 8.66 7.06 4.50
C ALA A 35 8.95 6.40 5.86
N LEU A 36 9.61 7.12 6.78
CA LEU A 36 9.88 6.64 8.14
C LEU A 36 8.58 6.39 8.91
N TRP A 37 7.62 7.32 8.84
CA TRP A 37 6.34 7.15 9.53
C TRP A 37 5.59 5.92 9.00
N TYR A 38 5.53 5.76 7.70
CA TYR A 38 4.84 4.63 7.08
C TYR A 38 5.46 3.29 7.48
N GLN A 39 6.80 3.18 7.46
CA GLN A 39 7.50 1.95 7.79
C GLN A 39 7.54 1.62 9.28
N THR A 40 7.63 2.64 10.15
CA THR A 40 7.98 2.42 11.54
C THR A 40 6.89 2.76 12.54
N SER A 41 5.92 3.64 12.20
CA SER A 41 4.93 4.09 13.18
C SER A 41 3.95 3.00 13.58
N VAL A 42 3.70 2.91 14.87
CA VAL A 42 2.66 2.05 15.45
C VAL A 42 1.28 2.62 15.15
N GLU A 43 1.18 3.94 15.07
CA GLU A 43 -0.05 4.68 14.78
C GLU A 43 -0.60 4.35 13.40
N TYR A 44 0.26 4.33 12.37
CA TYR A 44 -0.14 3.89 11.03
C TYR A 44 -0.70 2.46 11.06
N LYS A 45 0.05 1.53 11.65
CA LYS A 45 -0.35 0.12 11.72
C LYS A 45 -1.63 -0.07 12.51
N ALA A 46 -1.80 0.66 13.62
CA ALA A 46 -3.00 0.60 14.45
C ALA A 46 -4.20 1.18 13.72
N THR A 47 -4.04 2.31 13.01
CA THR A 47 -5.09 2.95 12.23
C THR A 47 -5.56 2.04 11.10
N ALA A 48 -4.64 1.52 10.27
CA ALA A 48 -4.98 0.61 9.18
C ALA A 48 -5.73 -0.62 9.69
N LYS A 49 -5.20 -1.29 10.72
CA LYS A 49 -5.87 -2.45 11.35
C LYS A 49 -7.26 -2.10 11.91
N SER A 50 -7.43 -0.92 12.49
CA SER A 50 -8.72 -0.50 13.05
C SER A 50 -9.76 -0.29 11.96
N VAL A 51 -9.38 0.32 10.83
CA VAL A 51 -10.27 0.50 9.67
C VAL A 51 -10.70 -0.85 9.11
N TYR A 52 -9.77 -1.75 8.81
CA TYR A 52 -10.08 -3.05 8.24
C TYR A 52 -10.84 -3.96 9.21
N ALA A 53 -10.52 -3.94 10.50
CA ALA A 53 -11.26 -4.70 11.51
C ALA A 53 -12.68 -4.15 11.70
N GLY A 54 -12.88 -2.83 11.63
CA GLY A 54 -14.20 -2.20 11.62
C GLY A 54 -15.04 -2.65 10.43
N ALA A 55 -14.48 -2.60 9.24
CA ALA A 55 -15.12 -3.07 8.01
C ALA A 55 -15.47 -4.57 8.08
N GLN A 56 -14.55 -5.40 8.56
CA GLN A 56 -14.79 -6.84 8.73
C GLN A 56 -16.00 -7.13 9.64
N ARG A 57 -16.19 -6.35 10.70
CA ARG A 57 -17.38 -6.47 11.58
C ARG A 57 -18.67 -6.08 10.88
N LEU A 58 -18.62 -5.16 9.93
CA LEU A 58 -19.78 -4.69 9.18
C LEU A 58 -20.16 -5.61 8.01
N LEU A 59 -19.28 -6.54 7.58
CA LEU A 59 -19.54 -7.42 6.43
C LEU A 59 -20.89 -8.14 6.53
N GLY A 60 -21.21 -8.73 7.68
CA GLY A 60 -22.46 -9.44 7.89
C GLY A 60 -23.69 -8.56 7.68
N ALA A 61 -23.68 -7.35 8.22
CA ALA A 61 -24.76 -6.37 8.05
C ALA A 61 -24.87 -5.91 6.59
N ALA A 62 -23.73 -5.58 5.97
CA ALA A 62 -23.70 -5.11 4.58
C ALA A 62 -24.12 -6.20 3.57
N ILE A 63 -23.84 -7.46 3.85
CA ILE A 63 -24.31 -8.60 3.04
C ILE A 63 -25.83 -8.78 3.20
N GLY A 64 -26.34 -8.77 4.43
CA GLY A 64 -27.73 -9.07 4.75
C GLY A 64 -28.71 -7.94 4.40
N ASP A 65 -28.26 -6.71 4.40
CA ASP A 65 -29.08 -5.56 3.95
C ASP A 65 -28.91 -5.36 2.44
N HIS A 66 -29.88 -5.85 1.67
CA HIS A 66 -29.87 -5.72 0.21
C HIS A 66 -29.95 -4.29 -0.29
N SER A 67 -30.39 -3.34 0.52
CA SER A 67 -30.40 -1.92 0.18
C SER A 67 -29.05 -1.23 0.43
N TRP A 68 -28.13 -1.91 1.13
CA TRP A 68 -26.79 -1.39 1.39
C TRP A 68 -25.94 -1.36 0.11
N THR A 69 -25.47 -0.19 -0.25
CA THR A 69 -24.44 -0.01 -1.29
C THR A 69 -23.47 1.09 -0.91
N ALA A 70 -22.20 0.93 -1.27
CA ALA A 70 -21.14 1.92 -1.14
C ALA A 70 -20.93 2.72 -2.45
N ALA A 71 -21.52 2.27 -3.57
CA ALA A 71 -21.30 2.88 -4.86
C ALA A 71 -22.50 3.73 -5.29
N LEU A 72 -22.27 5.01 -5.58
CA LEU A 72 -23.33 5.92 -6.09
C LEU A 72 -23.74 5.62 -7.52
N ALA A 73 -22.86 4.98 -8.30
CA ALA A 73 -23.14 4.55 -9.68
C ALA A 73 -23.91 3.22 -9.77
N GLN A 74 -24.42 2.72 -8.65
CA GLN A 74 -25.17 1.46 -8.63
C GLN A 74 -26.50 1.62 -9.37
N GLY A 75 -26.77 0.74 -10.32
CA GLY A 75 -28.04 0.73 -11.07
C GLY A 75 -29.22 0.23 -10.22
N ASP A 76 -30.45 0.50 -10.66
CA ASP A 76 -31.69 0.25 -9.88
C ASP A 76 -31.89 -1.20 -9.42
N ASN A 77 -31.30 -2.18 -10.11
CA ASN A 77 -31.45 -3.61 -9.84
C ASN A 77 -30.36 -4.18 -8.89
N TYR A 78 -29.53 -3.32 -8.28
CA TYR A 78 -28.39 -3.76 -7.47
C TYR A 78 -28.77 -4.65 -6.29
N MET A 79 -29.96 -4.46 -5.72
CA MET A 79 -30.42 -5.22 -4.54
C MET A 79 -30.49 -6.73 -4.79
N SER A 80 -30.62 -7.17 -6.04
CA SER A 80 -30.66 -8.58 -6.43
C SER A 80 -29.30 -9.17 -6.81
N LYS A 81 -28.26 -8.33 -6.88
CA LYS A 81 -26.92 -8.75 -7.30
C LYS A 81 -26.11 -9.32 -6.14
N SER A 82 -25.19 -10.21 -6.47
CA SER A 82 -24.20 -10.74 -5.52
C SER A 82 -23.31 -9.61 -4.98
N PRO A 83 -22.91 -9.66 -3.70
CA PRO A 83 -22.09 -8.61 -3.11
C PRO A 83 -20.65 -8.66 -3.61
N ALA A 84 -20.03 -7.48 -3.73
CA ALA A 84 -18.60 -7.32 -3.98
C ALA A 84 -18.03 -6.18 -3.13
N ILE A 85 -16.73 -6.23 -2.88
CA ILE A 85 -15.94 -5.11 -2.36
C ILE A 85 -14.91 -4.67 -3.40
N ILE A 86 -14.62 -3.38 -3.42
CA ILE A 86 -13.58 -2.81 -4.27
C ILE A 86 -12.49 -2.22 -3.39
N LEU A 87 -11.24 -2.54 -3.70
CA LEU A 87 -10.07 -1.96 -3.04
C LEU A 87 -9.12 -1.39 -4.09
N ASP A 88 -8.55 -0.24 -3.81
CA ASP A 88 -7.32 0.18 -4.46
C ASP A 88 -6.16 -0.74 -4.06
N VAL A 89 -5.05 -0.68 -4.80
CA VAL A 89 -3.89 -1.53 -4.55
C VAL A 89 -2.83 -0.79 -3.76
N ASP A 90 -2.32 0.34 -4.30
CA ASP A 90 -1.17 1.03 -3.77
C ASP A 90 -1.54 1.81 -2.51
N GLU A 91 -0.79 1.61 -1.43
CA GLU A 91 -1.02 2.16 -0.10
C GLU A 91 -2.41 1.80 0.50
N THR A 92 -3.14 0.92 -0.18
CA THR A 92 -4.41 0.35 0.31
C THR A 92 -4.27 -1.12 0.66
N VAL A 93 -4.10 -2.03 -0.29
CA VAL A 93 -3.85 -3.46 0.01
C VAL A 93 -2.37 -3.82 0.02
N LEU A 94 -1.54 -3.08 -0.71
CA LEU A 94 -0.10 -3.24 -0.78
C LEU A 94 0.61 -1.95 -0.32
N ASP A 95 1.59 -2.13 0.57
CA ASP A 95 2.50 -1.11 1.09
C ASP A 95 3.73 -1.03 0.17
N ASN A 96 3.95 0.13 -0.43
CA ASN A 96 5.07 0.41 -1.32
C ASN A 96 6.13 1.31 -0.67
N SER A 97 6.16 1.42 0.64
CA SER A 97 7.11 2.26 1.38
C SER A 97 8.57 1.92 1.09
N ALA A 98 8.86 0.69 0.65
CA ALA A 98 10.19 0.30 0.17
C ALA A 98 10.62 1.12 -1.06
N TYR A 99 9.70 1.39 -2.02
CA TYR A 99 9.97 2.26 -3.15
C TYR A 99 10.17 3.71 -2.71
N GLN A 100 9.34 4.22 -1.82
CA GLN A 100 9.45 5.57 -1.29
C GLN A 100 10.79 5.78 -0.56
N SER A 101 11.21 4.79 0.22
CA SER A 101 12.51 4.80 0.90
C SER A 101 13.69 4.78 -0.09
N TRP A 102 13.57 4.03 -1.17
CA TRP A 102 14.56 4.05 -2.24
C TRP A 102 14.63 5.43 -2.91
N VAL A 103 13.49 6.06 -3.22
CA VAL A 103 13.44 7.43 -3.79
C VAL A 103 14.19 8.42 -2.90
N VAL A 104 13.98 8.36 -1.58
CA VAL A 104 14.67 9.21 -0.60
C VAL A 104 16.17 8.93 -0.58
N THR A 105 16.58 7.67 -0.47
CA THR A 105 18.01 7.30 -0.33
C THR A 105 18.82 7.49 -1.61
N ALA A 106 18.16 7.41 -2.76
CA ALA A 106 18.77 7.64 -4.08
C ALA A 106 18.78 9.12 -4.49
N ASP A 107 18.35 10.06 -3.63
CA ASP A 107 18.16 11.49 -3.96
C ASP A 107 17.40 11.66 -5.29
N SER A 108 16.36 10.86 -5.49
CA SER A 108 15.60 10.73 -6.72
C SER A 108 14.17 11.26 -6.57
N SER A 109 13.38 11.11 -7.61
CA SER A 109 11.95 11.40 -7.63
C SER A 109 11.19 10.26 -8.29
N TYR A 110 9.87 10.24 -8.09
CA TYR A 110 9.01 9.31 -8.79
C TYR A 110 9.18 9.41 -10.32
N SER A 111 9.30 8.26 -10.96
CA SER A 111 9.16 8.13 -12.42
C SER A 111 8.40 6.86 -12.77
N SER A 112 7.63 6.91 -13.86
CA SER A 112 6.91 5.72 -14.33
C SER A 112 7.83 4.54 -14.66
N LYS A 113 9.10 4.82 -15.00
CA LYS A 113 10.09 3.78 -15.30
C LYS A 113 10.52 3.06 -14.02
N THR A 114 11.01 3.82 -13.03
CA THR A 114 11.48 3.23 -11.75
C THR A 114 10.35 2.61 -10.96
N TRP A 115 9.13 3.16 -11.09
CA TRP A 115 7.94 2.56 -10.52
C TRP A 115 7.65 1.18 -11.13
N ALA A 116 7.63 1.07 -12.47
CA ALA A 116 7.42 -0.21 -13.14
C ALA A 116 8.52 -1.23 -12.80
N GLU A 117 9.78 -0.77 -12.69
CA GLU A 117 10.88 -1.61 -12.24
C GLU A 117 10.62 -2.16 -10.83
N PHE A 118 10.17 -1.32 -9.88
CA PHE A 118 9.82 -1.73 -8.53
C PHE A 118 8.64 -2.70 -8.51
N VAL A 119 7.54 -2.39 -9.21
CA VAL A 119 6.35 -3.28 -9.27
C VAL A 119 6.74 -4.67 -9.76
N ASN A 120 7.60 -4.74 -10.78
CA ASN A 120 8.08 -6.02 -11.32
C ASN A 120 8.99 -6.81 -10.36
N THR A 121 9.45 -6.22 -9.25
CA THR A 121 10.14 -6.99 -8.20
C THR A 121 9.19 -7.77 -7.30
N GLU A 122 7.90 -7.46 -7.32
CA GLU A 122 6.87 -8.06 -6.46
C GLU A 122 7.23 -7.94 -4.95
N MET A 123 7.89 -6.83 -4.57
CA MET A 123 8.39 -6.60 -3.20
C MET A 123 7.41 -5.87 -2.30
N SER A 124 6.29 -5.37 -2.83
CA SER A 124 5.27 -4.72 -2.00
C SER A 124 4.73 -5.71 -0.96
N THR A 125 4.47 -5.22 0.24
CA THR A 125 4.00 -6.04 1.37
C THR A 125 2.54 -5.73 1.70
N PRO A 126 1.78 -6.62 2.35
CA PRO A 126 0.39 -6.33 2.71
C PRO A 126 0.28 -5.14 3.67
N THR A 127 -0.64 -4.22 3.37
CA THR A 127 -1.08 -3.22 4.34
C THR A 127 -1.74 -3.90 5.54
N PRO A 128 -1.41 -3.49 6.78
CA PRO A 128 -1.91 -4.16 7.98
C PRO A 128 -3.44 -4.23 8.06
N GLY A 129 -3.99 -5.43 8.06
CA GLY A 129 -5.43 -5.71 8.15
C GLY A 129 -6.15 -5.93 6.82
N ALA A 130 -5.53 -5.55 5.68
CA ALA A 130 -6.16 -5.69 4.36
C ALA A 130 -6.37 -7.15 3.96
N LEU A 131 -5.37 -8.00 4.21
CA LEU A 131 -5.45 -9.43 3.89
C LEU A 131 -6.55 -10.14 4.70
N GLU A 132 -6.65 -9.82 5.98
CA GLU A 132 -7.65 -10.39 6.88
C GLU A 132 -9.08 -10.00 6.44
N LEU A 133 -9.30 -8.73 6.05
CA LEU A 133 -10.58 -8.28 5.53
C LEU A 133 -10.95 -9.00 4.23
N THR A 134 -10.04 -9.02 3.25
CA THR A 134 -10.32 -9.61 1.93
C THR A 134 -10.61 -11.11 2.04
N LYS A 135 -9.88 -11.84 2.86
CA LYS A 135 -10.17 -13.25 3.16
C LYS A 135 -11.54 -13.43 3.82
N ALA A 136 -11.85 -12.61 4.84
CA ALA A 136 -13.15 -12.68 5.51
C ALA A 136 -14.33 -12.34 4.57
N ALA A 137 -14.11 -11.49 3.56
CA ALA A 137 -15.08 -11.19 2.51
C ALA A 137 -15.28 -12.41 1.60
N ALA A 138 -14.21 -12.96 1.05
CA ALA A 138 -14.23 -14.13 0.18
C ALA A 138 -14.83 -15.37 0.86
N ASP A 139 -14.49 -15.63 2.14
CA ASP A 139 -15.07 -16.71 2.94
C ASP A 139 -16.60 -16.60 3.11
N LYS A 140 -17.15 -15.41 2.93
CA LYS A 140 -18.59 -15.13 2.96
C LYS A 140 -19.23 -15.04 1.57
N GLY A 141 -18.51 -15.37 0.50
CA GLY A 141 -18.99 -15.30 -0.88
C GLY A 141 -19.10 -13.88 -1.42
N VAL A 142 -18.35 -12.94 -0.87
CA VAL A 142 -18.22 -11.56 -1.39
C VAL A 142 -17.04 -11.52 -2.35
N ALA A 143 -17.28 -11.13 -3.61
CA ALA A 143 -16.21 -10.96 -4.60
C ALA A 143 -15.28 -9.80 -4.23
N VAL A 144 -13.98 -9.95 -4.48
CA VAL A 144 -12.97 -8.95 -4.13
C VAL A 144 -12.32 -8.42 -5.40
N TYR A 145 -12.56 -7.15 -5.71
CA TYR A 145 -11.97 -6.47 -6.85
C TYR A 145 -10.85 -5.53 -6.44
N TYR A 146 -9.75 -5.55 -7.18
CA TYR A 146 -8.58 -4.68 -7.00
C TYR A 146 -8.52 -3.70 -8.17
N VAL A 147 -8.91 -2.44 -7.94
CA VAL A 147 -8.99 -1.40 -8.98
C VAL A 147 -7.85 -0.41 -8.80
N THR A 148 -6.83 -0.50 -9.64
CA THR A 148 -5.57 0.22 -9.46
C THR A 148 -5.17 1.07 -10.67
N ASN A 149 -4.44 2.16 -10.44
CA ASN A 149 -3.80 2.95 -11.49
C ASN A 149 -2.43 2.41 -11.94
N ARG A 150 -2.00 1.25 -11.44
CA ARG A 150 -0.95 0.47 -12.09
C ARG A 150 -1.33 0.23 -13.54
N LYS A 151 -0.36 0.23 -14.44
CA LYS A 151 -0.62 0.14 -15.88
C LYS A 151 -0.78 -1.30 -16.33
N ALA A 152 -1.39 -1.51 -17.51
CA ALA A 152 -1.58 -2.83 -18.11
C ALA A 152 -0.30 -3.68 -18.17
N GLY A 153 0.87 -3.05 -18.44
CA GLY A 153 2.15 -3.76 -18.41
C GLY A 153 2.64 -4.19 -17.01
N GLU A 154 1.97 -3.76 -15.95
CA GLU A 154 2.28 -4.07 -14.54
C GLU A 154 1.29 -5.07 -13.92
N GLU A 155 0.28 -5.50 -14.70
CA GLU A 155 -0.82 -6.35 -14.24
C GLU A 155 -0.33 -7.72 -13.73
N ALA A 156 0.47 -8.42 -14.51
CA ALA A 156 0.96 -9.74 -14.14
C ALA A 156 1.77 -9.71 -12.84
N ALA A 157 2.65 -8.72 -12.67
CA ALA A 157 3.43 -8.55 -11.45
C ALA A 157 2.52 -8.17 -10.25
N THR A 158 1.48 -7.39 -10.49
CA THR A 158 0.49 -7.04 -9.45
C THR A 158 -0.26 -8.28 -8.97
N ILE A 159 -0.77 -9.08 -9.90
CA ILE A 159 -1.44 -10.36 -9.60
C ILE A 159 -0.52 -11.31 -8.85
N ASN A 160 0.72 -11.46 -9.30
CA ASN A 160 1.70 -12.32 -8.63
C ASN A 160 2.00 -11.85 -7.21
N ASN A 161 2.17 -10.54 -7.01
CA ASN A 161 2.44 -9.98 -5.68
C ASN A 161 1.25 -10.20 -4.72
N LEU A 162 0.00 -10.03 -5.19
CA LEU A 162 -1.19 -10.34 -4.41
C LEU A 162 -1.28 -11.84 -4.08
N LYS A 163 -1.07 -12.72 -5.07
CA LYS A 163 -1.06 -14.19 -4.90
C LYS A 163 -0.01 -14.66 -3.91
N LYS A 164 1.18 -14.07 -3.95
CA LYS A 164 2.29 -14.37 -3.04
C LYS A 164 1.88 -14.30 -1.57
N TYR A 165 0.98 -13.38 -1.22
CA TYR A 165 0.47 -13.23 0.15
C TYR A 165 -0.86 -13.93 0.38
N GLY A 166 -1.46 -14.50 -0.66
CA GLY A 166 -2.73 -15.23 -0.57
C GLY A 166 -3.95 -14.32 -0.48
N PHE A 167 -3.90 -13.16 -1.15
CA PHE A 167 -5.09 -12.37 -1.39
C PHE A 167 -6.07 -13.16 -2.27
N PRO A 168 -7.37 -13.20 -1.93
CA PRO A 168 -8.38 -13.87 -2.75
C PRO A 168 -8.62 -13.11 -4.06
N ASP A 169 -9.18 -13.80 -5.06
CA ASP A 169 -9.57 -13.23 -6.35
C ASP A 169 -8.43 -12.43 -7.04
N ALA A 170 -7.18 -12.81 -6.79
CA ALA A 170 -6.02 -12.16 -7.38
C ALA A 170 -5.75 -12.74 -8.79
N ASP A 171 -6.59 -12.44 -9.74
CA ASP A 171 -6.54 -12.90 -11.14
C ASP A 171 -6.90 -11.77 -12.12
N ALA A 172 -6.85 -12.06 -13.42
CA ALA A 172 -7.10 -11.06 -14.47
C ALA A 172 -8.56 -10.58 -14.53
N ASP A 173 -9.51 -11.33 -13.96
CA ASP A 173 -10.92 -10.92 -13.97
C ASP A 173 -11.21 -9.93 -12.83
N HIS A 174 -10.41 -9.93 -11.79
CA HIS A 174 -10.62 -9.14 -10.57
C HIS A 174 -9.59 -8.02 -10.35
N VAL A 175 -8.41 -8.10 -10.99
CA VAL A 175 -7.38 -7.04 -10.93
C VAL A 175 -7.50 -6.14 -12.14
N MET A 176 -8.11 -4.98 -11.95
CA MET A 176 -8.47 -4.04 -13.01
C MET A 176 -7.45 -2.90 -13.08
N VAL A 177 -6.55 -2.94 -14.06
CA VAL A 177 -5.46 -1.98 -14.19
C VAL A 177 -5.77 -0.87 -15.20
N ARG A 178 -5.06 0.26 -15.05
CA ARG A 178 -5.16 1.38 -15.97
C ARG A 178 -4.63 1.01 -17.36
N GLY A 179 -5.41 1.32 -18.39
CA GLY A 179 -5.02 1.14 -19.79
C GLY A 179 -5.16 -0.30 -20.32
N GLU A 180 -5.73 -1.20 -19.54
CA GLU A 180 -6.12 -2.54 -20.01
C GLU A 180 -7.21 -2.42 -21.06
N LYS A 181 -8.21 -1.57 -20.82
CA LYS A 181 -9.21 -1.18 -21.82
C LYS A 181 -9.06 0.30 -22.17
N LYS A 182 -9.47 0.68 -23.37
CA LYS A 182 -9.29 2.07 -23.86
C LYS A 182 -9.94 3.11 -22.94
N GLU A 183 -11.09 2.79 -22.36
CA GLU A 183 -11.85 3.64 -21.45
C GLU A 183 -11.33 3.63 -20.00
N TRP A 184 -10.41 2.74 -19.66
CA TRP A 184 -9.85 2.62 -18.32
C TRP A 184 -8.65 3.55 -18.14
N GLY A 185 -8.95 4.83 -17.97
CA GLY A 185 -7.96 5.87 -17.69
C GLY A 185 -7.48 5.90 -16.24
N SER A 186 -6.95 7.06 -15.82
CA SER A 186 -6.58 7.29 -14.40
C SER A 186 -7.80 7.47 -13.51
N ASP A 187 -8.91 7.92 -14.06
CA ASP A 187 -10.20 7.89 -13.40
C ASP A 187 -10.66 6.42 -13.27
N LYS A 188 -11.02 6.03 -12.05
CA LYS A 188 -11.44 4.66 -11.76
C LYS A 188 -12.95 4.41 -12.00
N GLY A 189 -13.73 5.46 -12.27
CA GLY A 189 -15.19 5.40 -12.38
C GLY A 189 -15.69 4.33 -13.32
N THR A 190 -15.14 4.25 -14.54
CA THR A 190 -15.56 3.24 -15.54
C THR A 190 -15.25 1.80 -15.11
N ARG A 191 -14.23 1.59 -14.27
CA ARG A 191 -13.94 0.27 -13.70
C ARG A 191 -14.90 -0.08 -12.58
N TRP A 192 -15.28 0.90 -11.75
CA TRP A 192 -16.33 0.69 -10.72
C TRP A 192 -17.67 0.41 -11.35
N GLU A 193 -18.03 1.13 -12.43
CA GLU A 193 -19.25 0.87 -13.21
C GLU A 193 -19.26 -0.55 -13.79
N ALA A 194 -18.11 -1.04 -14.26
CA ALA A 194 -18.00 -2.41 -14.76
C ALA A 194 -18.26 -3.44 -13.64
N VAL A 195 -17.73 -3.23 -12.44
CA VAL A 195 -18.05 -4.10 -11.29
C VAL A 195 -19.52 -3.94 -10.87
N ALA A 196 -20.05 -2.71 -10.84
CA ALA A 196 -21.44 -2.43 -10.49
C ALA A 196 -22.47 -3.01 -11.49
N ALA A 197 -22.05 -3.26 -12.74
CA ALA A 197 -22.89 -3.91 -13.72
C ALA A 197 -23.31 -5.32 -13.31
N ASP A 198 -22.43 -6.06 -12.62
CA ASP A 198 -22.66 -7.45 -12.25
C ASP A 198 -22.83 -7.67 -10.74
N HIS A 199 -22.34 -6.75 -9.90
CA HIS A 199 -22.32 -6.88 -8.46
C HIS A 199 -22.98 -5.70 -7.72
N ARG A 200 -23.43 -5.96 -6.49
CA ARG A 200 -23.76 -4.96 -5.51
C ARG A 200 -22.49 -4.62 -4.71
N ILE A 201 -21.95 -3.43 -4.92
CA ILE A 201 -20.74 -2.98 -4.25
C ILE A 201 -21.08 -2.58 -2.81
N ILE A 202 -20.66 -3.37 -1.83
CA ILE A 202 -21.01 -3.16 -0.43
C ILE A 202 -19.98 -2.37 0.37
N MET A 203 -18.72 -2.33 -0.07
CA MET A 203 -17.65 -1.52 0.52
C MET A 203 -16.65 -1.10 -0.54
N MET A 204 -16.03 0.07 -0.35
CA MET A 204 -14.93 0.58 -1.16
C MET A 204 -13.80 1.08 -0.26
N PHE A 205 -12.55 0.82 -0.65
CA PHE A 205 -11.35 1.20 0.10
C PHE A 205 -10.33 1.85 -0.82
N GLY A 206 -9.70 2.90 -0.35
CA GLY A 206 -8.62 3.61 -1.02
C GLY A 206 -7.89 4.52 -0.04
N ASP A 207 -6.68 4.93 -0.40
CA ASP A 207 -5.87 5.87 0.38
C ASP A 207 -6.18 7.34 0.07
N ASN A 208 -6.95 7.59 -0.97
CA ASN A 208 -7.38 8.93 -1.35
C ASN A 208 -8.83 8.98 -1.82
N PHE A 209 -9.40 10.19 -1.87
CA PHE A 209 -10.80 10.40 -2.27
C PHE A 209 -11.12 9.95 -3.71
N GLY A 210 -10.14 9.93 -4.62
CA GLY A 210 -10.31 9.46 -5.99
C GLY A 210 -10.55 7.96 -6.11
N ASP A 211 -10.33 7.19 -5.03
CA ASP A 211 -10.48 5.74 -5.01
C ASP A 211 -11.86 5.25 -4.57
N GLY A 212 -12.71 6.11 -4.08
CA GLY A 212 -14.03 5.70 -3.54
C GLY A 212 -15.14 6.70 -3.70
N THR A 213 -14.84 7.92 -4.12
CA THR A 213 -15.83 8.99 -4.24
C THR A 213 -15.96 9.51 -5.66
N ILE A 214 -17.15 9.42 -6.17
CA ILE A 214 -17.93 10.56 -6.63
C ILE A 214 -17.13 11.59 -7.43
N HIS A 215 -17.05 11.39 -8.69
CA HIS A 215 -17.05 12.55 -9.56
C HIS A 215 -18.46 13.15 -9.57
N ARG A 216 -18.76 14.04 -8.64
CA ARG A 216 -19.67 15.20 -8.74
C ARG A 216 -20.14 15.63 -7.37
N ILE A 217 -19.39 16.55 -6.79
CA ILE A 217 -20.02 17.66 -6.08
C ILE A 217 -20.01 18.85 -7.01
#